data_e715cbfedea289fa7a1e3346c9f89f82
#
_entry.id   e715cbfedea289fa7a1e3346c9f89f82
#
_cell.length_a   1.000
_cell.length_b   1.000
_cell.length_c   1.000
_cell.angle_alpha   90.00
_cell.angle_beta   90.00
_cell.angle_gamma   90.00
#
_symmetry.space_group_name_H-M   'P 1'
#
loop_
_entity.id
_entity.type
_entity.pdbx_description
1 polymer ?
#
loop_
_entity_poly.entity_id
_entity_poly.type
_entity_poly.pdbx_seq_one_letter_code
_entity_poly.pdbx_strand_id
1 'polypeptide(L)'
;MEGDSVTLQSDVRIHEDQDILWKFRNKTSFIAKMNTKKQISSTYEDVPDGRFRDRLKLDDQTGSLTITNTTTEHTGVYQLEISGVKLTSKTFSVSVYAPLPVPVIMSNSSQCSSSSHQNCSLVCSSVLNVSDVTLSWYKGISVLSSISVCDLSISLSLPLEVEYQDKNTYSCVLNNPISNQTTHLDINTLCHTCAALDTQSSSHSPVSLIMLISAAAGSLMIVAIVVICKKHRKTDREGKCFTYSF
;
A
#
# COMPACT_ATOMS: atom_id res chain seq x y z
N MET A 1 2.31 -1.85 -13.14
CA MET A 1 1.20 -1.13 -12.44
C MET A 1 -0.13 -1.65 -12.95
N GLU A 2 -1.20 -1.44 -12.21
CA GLU A 2 -2.55 -1.65 -12.77
C GLU A 2 -2.74 -0.82 -14.05
N GLY A 3 -3.45 -1.37 -15.01
CA GLY A 3 -3.64 -0.76 -16.33
C GLY A 3 -2.57 -1.12 -17.37
N ASP A 4 -1.38 -1.52 -16.94
CA ASP A 4 -0.32 -1.91 -17.87
C ASP A 4 -0.61 -3.26 -18.53
N SER A 5 0.15 -3.56 -19.59
CA SER A 5 0.18 -4.89 -20.19
C SER A 5 1.48 -5.60 -19.81
N VAL A 6 1.39 -6.90 -19.58
CA VAL A 6 2.54 -7.76 -19.32
C VAL A 6 2.59 -8.88 -20.35
N THR A 7 3.77 -9.10 -20.96
CA THR A 7 4.00 -10.21 -21.88
C THR A 7 4.93 -11.23 -21.25
N LEU A 8 4.46 -12.46 -21.13
CA LEU A 8 5.20 -13.61 -20.63
C LEU A 8 5.86 -14.28 -21.84
N GLN A 9 7.16 -14.04 -21.99
CA GLN A 9 7.91 -14.53 -23.15
C GLN A 9 8.17 -16.03 -23.03
N SER A 10 7.77 -16.81 -24.03
CA SER A 10 8.04 -18.23 -24.08
C SER A 10 9.56 -18.52 -24.21
N ASP A 11 10.28 -17.70 -24.97
CA ASP A 11 11.70 -17.82 -25.30
C ASP A 11 12.07 -19.23 -25.86
N VAL A 12 11.09 -19.91 -26.44
CA VAL A 12 11.27 -21.26 -26.97
C VAL A 12 10.97 -21.21 -28.46
N ARG A 13 11.78 -21.90 -29.25
CA ARG A 13 11.45 -22.16 -30.65
C ARG A 13 10.30 -23.17 -30.70
N ILE A 14 9.20 -22.71 -31.27
CA ILE A 14 8.03 -23.56 -31.50
C ILE A 14 8.33 -24.45 -32.70
N HIS A 15 8.14 -25.76 -32.54
CA HIS A 15 8.24 -26.73 -33.59
C HIS A 15 6.85 -27.26 -33.96
N GLU A 16 6.74 -27.85 -35.15
CA GLU A 16 5.54 -28.59 -35.52
C GLU A 16 5.30 -29.75 -34.53
N ASP A 17 4.03 -30.09 -34.34
CA ASP A 17 3.58 -31.17 -33.42
C ASP A 17 3.81 -30.87 -31.91
N GLN A 18 3.74 -29.61 -31.50
CA GLN A 18 3.75 -29.22 -30.09
C GLN A 18 2.39 -28.72 -29.63
N ASP A 19 2.08 -28.98 -28.36
CA ASP A 19 1.02 -28.31 -27.63
C ASP A 19 1.64 -27.33 -26.61
N ILE A 20 1.16 -26.10 -26.63
CA ILE A 20 1.52 -25.05 -25.69
C ILE A 20 0.36 -24.80 -24.76
N LEU A 21 0.60 -24.78 -23.47
CA LEU A 21 -0.42 -24.64 -22.46
C LEU A 21 0.01 -23.65 -21.40
N TRP A 22 -0.79 -22.61 -21.20
CA TRP A 22 -0.63 -21.63 -20.15
C TRP A 22 -1.58 -21.91 -18.99
N LYS A 23 -1.05 -21.89 -17.76
CA LYS A 23 -1.78 -22.11 -16.51
C LYS A 23 -1.59 -20.95 -15.57
N PHE A 24 -2.56 -20.71 -14.70
CA PHE A 24 -2.52 -19.66 -13.69
C PHE A 24 -2.76 -20.26 -12.29
N ARG A 25 -1.89 -19.93 -11.32
CA ARG A 25 -1.89 -20.32 -9.90
C ARG A 25 -1.84 -21.81 -9.63
N ASN A 26 -2.63 -22.63 -10.29
CA ASN A 26 -2.67 -24.08 -10.07
C ASN A 26 -2.55 -24.85 -11.38
N LYS A 27 -2.27 -26.16 -11.26
CA LYS A 27 -2.04 -27.05 -12.42
C LYS A 27 -3.29 -27.30 -13.26
N THR A 28 -4.47 -26.97 -12.77
CA THR A 28 -5.76 -27.27 -13.43
C THR A 28 -6.41 -26.05 -14.08
N SER A 29 -5.96 -24.84 -13.75
CA SER A 29 -6.51 -23.59 -14.33
C SER A 29 -5.79 -23.22 -15.62
N PHE A 30 -6.29 -23.73 -16.74
CA PHE A 30 -5.79 -23.39 -18.07
C PHE A 30 -6.37 -22.04 -18.52
N ILE A 31 -5.52 -21.12 -18.93
CA ILE A 31 -5.92 -19.79 -19.39
C ILE A 31 -5.67 -19.58 -20.89
N ALA A 32 -4.73 -20.33 -21.50
CA ALA A 32 -4.54 -20.34 -22.95
C ALA A 32 -3.95 -21.67 -23.42
N LYS A 33 -4.28 -22.06 -24.65
CA LYS A 33 -3.74 -23.26 -25.31
C LYS A 33 -3.50 -22.98 -26.79
N MET A 34 -2.41 -23.54 -27.33
CA MET A 34 -2.13 -23.57 -28.75
C MET A 34 -1.70 -24.98 -29.17
N ASN A 35 -2.26 -25.46 -30.30
CA ASN A 35 -1.78 -26.66 -30.97
C ASN A 35 -1.11 -26.25 -32.27
N THR A 36 0.19 -26.45 -32.39
CA THR A 36 0.97 -25.99 -33.53
C THR A 36 0.67 -26.75 -34.80
N LYS A 37 0.39 -28.05 -34.73
CA LYS A 37 0.06 -28.88 -35.88
C LYS A 37 -1.28 -28.48 -36.53
N LYS A 38 -2.27 -28.14 -35.72
CA LYS A 38 -3.59 -27.72 -36.16
C LYS A 38 -3.70 -26.23 -36.45
N GLN A 39 -2.68 -25.46 -36.04
CA GLN A 39 -2.68 -23.99 -36.07
C GLN A 39 -3.91 -23.39 -35.36
N ILE A 40 -4.27 -23.98 -34.23
CA ILE A 40 -5.41 -23.53 -33.41
C ILE A 40 -4.91 -23.02 -32.09
N SER A 41 -5.25 -21.78 -31.79
CA SER A 41 -5.06 -21.15 -30.49
C SER A 41 -6.41 -20.85 -29.83
N SER A 42 -6.46 -20.90 -28.51
CA SER A 42 -7.64 -20.60 -27.71
C SER A 42 -7.24 -19.97 -26.39
N THR A 43 -8.01 -18.98 -25.96
CA THR A 43 -7.94 -18.40 -24.62
C THR A 43 -9.16 -18.82 -23.82
N TYR A 44 -8.99 -19.04 -22.52
CA TYR A 44 -10.04 -19.46 -21.59
C TYR A 44 -10.26 -18.35 -20.56
N GLU A 45 -11.04 -17.36 -20.93
CA GLU A 45 -11.16 -16.10 -20.23
C GLU A 45 -12.07 -16.16 -19.00
N ASP A 46 -12.97 -17.16 -18.96
CA ASP A 46 -13.91 -17.38 -17.85
C ASP A 46 -13.29 -18.14 -16.66
N VAL A 47 -12.06 -18.65 -16.82
CA VAL A 47 -11.37 -19.44 -15.78
C VAL A 47 -10.22 -18.62 -15.17
N PRO A 48 -10.06 -18.63 -13.82
CA PRO A 48 -10.88 -19.33 -12.83
C PRO A 48 -12.21 -18.63 -12.46
N ASP A 49 -12.37 -17.33 -12.73
CA ASP A 49 -13.47 -16.50 -12.25
C ASP A 49 -13.79 -15.31 -13.18
N GLY A 50 -13.37 -15.40 -14.44
CA GLY A 50 -13.59 -14.36 -15.43
C GLY A 50 -12.66 -13.17 -15.34
N ARG A 51 -11.62 -13.20 -14.47
CA ARG A 51 -10.66 -12.09 -14.33
C ARG A 51 -9.86 -11.78 -15.59
N PHE A 52 -9.72 -12.76 -16.49
CA PHE A 52 -8.99 -12.63 -17.75
C PHE A 52 -9.85 -12.21 -18.95
N ARG A 53 -11.15 -11.97 -18.74
CA ARG A 53 -12.07 -11.64 -19.83
C ARG A 53 -11.60 -10.45 -20.65
N ASP A 54 -11.51 -10.62 -21.97
CA ASP A 54 -11.04 -9.64 -22.97
C ASP A 54 -9.59 -9.13 -22.72
N ARG A 55 -8.77 -9.90 -21.99
CA ARG A 55 -7.43 -9.46 -21.59
C ARG A 55 -6.29 -10.35 -22.10
N LEU A 56 -6.58 -11.55 -22.57
CA LEU A 56 -5.57 -12.49 -23.02
C LEU A 56 -5.31 -12.38 -24.51
N LYS A 57 -4.02 -12.32 -24.87
CA LYS A 57 -3.55 -12.43 -26.26
C LYS A 57 -2.44 -13.46 -26.31
N LEU A 58 -2.66 -14.53 -27.04
CA LEU A 58 -1.67 -15.57 -27.32
C LEU A 58 -1.05 -15.30 -28.68
N ASP A 59 0.28 -15.21 -28.72
CA ASP A 59 1.02 -15.03 -29.96
C ASP A 59 1.21 -16.39 -30.65
N ASP A 60 0.64 -16.53 -31.82
CA ASP A 60 0.65 -17.78 -32.59
C ASP A 60 2.03 -18.14 -33.17
N GLN A 61 2.96 -17.20 -33.21
CA GLN A 61 4.32 -17.44 -33.73
C GLN A 61 5.28 -17.83 -32.64
N THR A 62 5.13 -17.23 -31.47
CA THR A 62 6.06 -17.40 -30.35
C THR A 62 5.49 -18.19 -29.19
N GLY A 63 4.18 -18.35 -29.12
CA GLY A 63 3.48 -18.94 -27.97
C GLY A 63 3.55 -18.08 -26.71
N SER A 64 3.99 -16.84 -26.82
CA SER A 64 4.05 -15.90 -25.71
C SER A 64 2.65 -15.42 -25.33
N LEU A 65 2.39 -15.23 -24.04
CA LEU A 65 1.10 -14.78 -23.54
C LEU A 65 1.18 -13.33 -23.09
N THR A 66 0.33 -12.48 -23.63
CA THR A 66 0.17 -11.09 -23.18
C THR A 66 -1.15 -10.96 -22.40
N ILE A 67 -1.05 -10.32 -21.23
CA ILE A 67 -2.19 -9.95 -20.41
C ILE A 67 -2.30 -8.42 -20.47
N THR A 68 -3.38 -7.91 -21.01
CA THR A 68 -3.63 -6.47 -21.19
C THR A 68 -4.44 -5.90 -20.03
N ASN A 69 -4.26 -4.62 -19.73
CA ASN A 69 -5.00 -3.89 -18.71
C ASN A 69 -5.04 -4.66 -17.37
N THR A 70 -3.85 -4.98 -16.86
CA THR A 70 -3.68 -5.79 -15.65
C THR A 70 -4.28 -5.13 -14.42
N THR A 71 -4.78 -5.94 -13.49
CA THR A 71 -5.22 -5.55 -12.14
C THR A 71 -4.45 -6.36 -11.10
N THR A 72 -4.55 -5.98 -9.83
CA THR A 72 -3.92 -6.73 -8.71
C THR A 72 -4.36 -8.19 -8.66
N GLU A 73 -5.54 -8.53 -9.18
CA GLU A 73 -6.05 -9.91 -9.25
C GLU A 73 -5.24 -10.81 -10.20
N HIS A 74 -4.51 -10.22 -11.16
CA HIS A 74 -3.61 -10.95 -12.06
C HIS A 74 -2.25 -11.25 -11.42
N THR A 75 -2.00 -10.80 -10.19
CA THR A 75 -0.83 -11.19 -9.42
C THR A 75 -0.85 -12.69 -9.16
N GLY A 76 0.25 -13.37 -9.44
CA GLY A 76 0.37 -14.80 -9.20
C GLY A 76 1.43 -15.49 -10.04
N VAL A 77 1.43 -16.81 -9.94
CA VAL A 77 2.35 -17.67 -10.67
C VAL A 77 1.68 -18.17 -11.94
N TYR A 78 2.36 -17.96 -13.07
CA TYR A 78 1.99 -18.46 -14.38
C TYR A 78 2.94 -19.56 -14.78
N GLN A 79 2.42 -20.61 -15.37
CA GLN A 79 3.21 -21.73 -15.86
C GLN A 79 2.93 -21.97 -17.34
N LEU A 80 4.00 -21.97 -18.12
CA LEU A 80 4.02 -22.40 -19.49
C LEU A 80 4.42 -23.88 -19.52
N GLU A 81 3.65 -24.71 -20.20
CA GLU A 81 4.02 -26.09 -20.54
C GLU A 81 4.03 -26.26 -22.05
N ILE A 82 5.09 -26.84 -22.56
CA ILE A 82 5.24 -27.19 -23.96
C ILE A 82 5.44 -28.70 -24.06
N SER A 83 4.49 -29.36 -24.68
CA SER A 83 4.50 -30.80 -24.90
C SER A 83 4.75 -31.12 -26.38
N GLY A 84 5.64 -32.05 -26.62
CA GLY A 84 6.02 -32.59 -27.92
C GLY A 84 6.82 -33.86 -27.67
N VAL A 85 7.96 -34.02 -28.30
CA VAL A 85 8.87 -35.15 -28.03
C VAL A 85 9.35 -35.13 -26.56
N LYS A 86 9.46 -33.95 -25.97
CA LYS A 86 9.83 -33.73 -24.57
C LYS A 86 8.91 -32.70 -23.95
N LEU A 87 8.51 -32.94 -22.70
CA LEU A 87 7.79 -31.93 -21.90
C LEU A 87 8.78 -30.89 -21.34
N THR A 88 8.51 -29.63 -21.62
CA THR A 88 9.27 -28.51 -21.07
C THR A 88 8.31 -27.59 -20.33
N SER A 89 8.74 -27.05 -19.19
CA SER A 89 7.95 -26.08 -18.44
C SER A 89 8.78 -24.88 -18.01
N LYS A 90 8.14 -23.70 -18.00
CA LYS A 90 8.70 -22.44 -17.53
C LYS A 90 7.71 -21.75 -16.61
N THR A 91 8.19 -21.17 -15.53
CA THR A 91 7.35 -20.50 -14.53
C THR A 91 7.68 -19.01 -14.47
N PHE A 92 6.63 -18.20 -14.34
CA PHE A 92 6.73 -16.75 -14.23
C PHE A 92 6.00 -16.30 -12.96
N SER A 93 6.61 -15.41 -12.21
CA SER A 93 5.98 -14.71 -11.10
C SER A 93 5.62 -13.30 -11.54
N VAL A 94 4.35 -12.97 -11.53
CA VAL A 94 3.84 -11.64 -11.89
C VAL A 94 3.31 -10.97 -10.64
N SER A 95 3.75 -9.73 -10.40
CA SER A 95 3.23 -8.88 -9.34
C SER A 95 2.67 -7.61 -9.96
N VAL A 96 1.40 -7.32 -9.71
CA VAL A 96 0.72 -6.12 -10.18
C VAL A 96 0.38 -5.26 -8.96
N TYR A 97 0.81 -4.01 -8.99
CA TYR A 97 0.62 -3.06 -7.90
C TYR A 97 -0.38 -1.99 -8.31
N ALA A 98 -1.32 -1.68 -7.41
CA ALA A 98 -2.22 -0.55 -7.59
C ALA A 98 -1.48 0.80 -7.45
N PRO A 99 -2.00 1.88 -8.06
CA PRO A 99 -1.50 3.22 -7.83
C PRO A 99 -1.57 3.60 -6.36
N LEU A 100 -0.51 4.25 -5.86
CA LEU A 100 -0.49 4.74 -4.50
C LEU A 100 -1.23 6.08 -4.39
N PRO A 101 -2.08 6.27 -3.37
CA PRO A 101 -2.62 7.57 -3.04
C PRO A 101 -1.53 8.49 -2.48
N VAL A 102 -1.73 9.80 -2.58
CA VAL A 102 -0.85 10.78 -1.95
C VAL A 102 -1.12 10.77 -0.43
N PRO A 103 -0.09 10.60 0.42
CA PRO A 103 -0.28 10.64 1.87
C PRO A 103 -0.67 12.04 2.33
N VAL A 104 -1.45 12.13 3.41
CA VAL A 104 -1.95 13.39 3.97
C VAL A 104 -1.29 13.66 5.31
N ILE A 105 -0.75 14.85 5.47
CA ILE A 105 -0.20 15.34 6.74
C ILE A 105 -1.24 16.23 7.41
N MET A 106 -1.54 15.94 8.67
CA MET A 106 -2.47 16.72 9.49
C MET A 106 -1.80 17.10 10.80
N SER A 107 -2.12 18.29 11.30
CA SER A 107 -1.73 18.69 12.65
C SER A 107 -2.78 18.20 13.66
N ASN A 108 -2.31 17.65 14.77
CA ASN A 108 -3.17 17.27 15.89
C ASN A 108 -3.27 18.46 16.88
N SER A 109 -3.78 19.58 16.38
CA SER A 109 -3.74 20.89 17.05
C SER A 109 -4.79 21.07 18.16
N SER A 110 -5.29 20.03 18.78
CA SER A 110 -6.29 20.14 19.86
C SER A 110 -5.72 20.57 21.21
N GLN A 111 -4.44 20.83 21.33
CA GLN A 111 -3.85 21.28 22.60
C GLN A 111 -2.82 22.41 22.39
N CYS A 112 -3.31 23.62 22.33
CA CYS A 112 -2.53 24.78 22.76
C CYS A 112 -2.32 24.68 24.28
N SER A 113 -1.29 23.95 24.72
CA SER A 113 -0.88 24.08 26.12
C SER A 113 0.00 25.30 26.29
N SER A 114 -0.36 26.13 27.24
CA SER A 114 0.36 27.34 27.68
C SER A 114 1.72 27.04 28.34
N SER A 115 2.23 25.82 28.22
CA SER A 115 3.55 25.43 28.69
C SER A 115 4.59 25.63 27.59
N SER A 116 5.75 26.10 27.97
CA SER A 116 6.90 26.54 27.17
C SER A 116 7.50 25.54 26.15
N HIS A 117 6.80 24.49 25.83
CA HIS A 117 7.21 23.53 24.83
C HIS A 117 6.54 23.87 23.48
N GLN A 118 7.37 24.37 22.56
CA GLN A 118 6.96 24.78 21.23
C GLN A 118 6.97 23.60 20.25
N ASN A 119 6.34 22.47 20.61
CA ASN A 119 6.27 21.30 19.76
C ASN A 119 4.93 21.23 19.03
N CYS A 120 4.97 20.87 17.77
CA CYS A 120 3.83 20.61 16.91
C CYS A 120 3.69 19.10 16.71
N SER A 121 2.55 18.56 17.09
CA SER A 121 2.22 17.15 16.88
C SER A 121 1.53 16.98 15.54
N LEU A 122 2.07 16.11 14.71
CA LEU A 122 1.65 15.86 13.35
C LEU A 122 1.35 14.38 13.16
N VAL A 123 0.47 14.08 12.24
CA VAL A 123 0.20 12.71 11.79
C VAL A 123 0.21 12.68 10.28
N CYS A 124 1.03 11.81 9.72
CA CYS A 124 0.89 11.43 8.32
C CYS A 124 0.01 10.20 8.21
N SER A 125 -0.96 10.24 7.31
CA SER A 125 -1.89 9.14 7.10
C SER A 125 -2.15 8.87 5.62
N SER A 126 -2.51 7.62 5.34
CA SER A 126 -2.98 7.20 4.02
C SER A 126 -4.05 6.12 4.16
N VAL A 127 -5.09 6.20 3.35
CA VAL A 127 -6.11 5.16 3.24
C VAL A 127 -5.74 4.27 2.07
N LEU A 128 -5.57 2.99 2.33
CA LEU A 128 -5.03 2.03 1.39
C LEU A 128 -5.99 0.85 1.21
N ASN A 129 -6.06 0.38 -0.02
CA ASN A 129 -6.67 -0.90 -0.36
C ASN A 129 -5.64 -1.75 -1.13
N VAL A 130 -4.38 -1.72 -0.66
CA VAL A 130 -3.23 -2.35 -1.32
C VAL A 130 -2.32 -2.99 -0.29
N SER A 131 -1.59 -4.03 -0.72
CA SER A 131 -0.56 -4.70 0.07
C SER A 131 0.84 -4.17 -0.25
N ASP A 132 1.82 -4.58 0.54
CA ASP A 132 3.24 -4.32 0.34
C ASP A 132 3.59 -2.82 0.26
N VAL A 133 3.07 -2.04 1.20
CA VAL A 133 3.35 -0.60 1.30
C VAL A 133 4.07 -0.25 2.59
N THR A 134 4.90 0.78 2.50
CA THR A 134 5.60 1.39 3.62
C THR A 134 5.29 2.88 3.67
N LEU A 135 4.85 3.38 4.83
CA LEU A 135 4.69 4.79 5.13
C LEU A 135 5.86 5.21 6.02
N SER A 136 6.54 6.29 5.67
CA SER A 136 7.76 6.74 6.36
C SER A 136 7.82 8.24 6.52
N TRP A 137 8.34 8.69 7.66
CA TRP A 137 8.77 10.07 7.86
C TRP A 137 10.25 10.21 7.55
N TYR A 138 10.59 11.27 6.83
CA TYR A 138 11.96 11.67 6.51
C TYR A 138 12.25 13.04 7.08
N LYS A 139 13.48 13.22 7.57
CA LYS A 139 14.10 14.51 7.86
C LYS A 139 15.27 14.69 6.89
N GLY A 140 15.11 15.56 5.90
CA GLY A 140 16.02 15.61 4.75
C GLY A 140 16.02 14.28 4.02
N ILE A 141 17.18 13.61 4.02
CA ILE A 141 17.37 12.28 3.39
C ILE A 141 17.31 11.11 4.39
N SER A 142 17.20 11.39 5.68
CA SER A 142 17.22 10.37 6.73
C SER A 142 15.81 9.92 7.10
N VAL A 143 15.60 8.61 7.22
CA VAL A 143 14.36 8.05 7.74
C VAL A 143 14.31 8.26 9.24
N LEU A 144 13.21 8.82 9.74
CA LEU A 144 12.95 8.99 11.18
C LEU A 144 12.16 7.83 11.75
N SER A 145 11.10 7.43 11.04
CA SER A 145 10.23 6.35 11.45
C SER A 145 9.55 5.75 10.23
N SER A 146 9.16 4.49 10.31
CA SER A 146 8.41 3.82 9.25
C SER A 146 7.47 2.74 9.78
N ILE A 147 6.40 2.49 9.02
CA ILE A 147 5.47 1.38 9.24
C ILE A 147 5.24 0.68 7.90
N SER A 148 5.40 -0.63 7.88
CA SER A 148 5.19 -1.46 6.69
C SER A 148 4.01 -2.41 6.89
N VAL A 149 3.26 -2.65 5.82
CA VAL A 149 2.11 -3.54 5.79
C VAL A 149 2.23 -4.47 4.60
N CYS A 150 2.13 -5.77 4.84
CA CYS A 150 2.23 -6.81 3.83
C CYS A 150 0.86 -7.25 3.29
N ASP A 151 -0.20 -7.07 4.06
CA ASP A 151 -1.57 -7.40 3.69
C ASP A 151 -2.41 -6.15 3.38
N LEU A 152 -3.61 -6.38 2.84
CA LEU A 152 -4.60 -5.32 2.62
C LEU A 152 -4.88 -4.58 3.93
N SER A 153 -4.44 -3.34 4.00
CA SER A 153 -4.67 -2.45 5.13
C SER A 153 -5.61 -1.32 4.74
N ILE A 154 -6.50 -0.95 5.64
CA ILE A 154 -7.50 0.08 5.38
C ILE A 154 -6.93 1.47 5.62
N SER A 155 -6.07 1.64 6.63
CA SER A 155 -5.43 2.93 6.90
C SER A 155 -4.09 2.74 7.59
N LEU A 156 -3.13 3.58 7.22
CA LEU A 156 -1.87 3.76 7.91
C LEU A 156 -1.83 5.16 8.52
N SER A 157 -1.26 5.27 9.72
CA SER A 157 -0.98 6.55 10.35
C SER A 157 0.34 6.50 11.10
N LEU A 158 1.15 7.54 10.94
CA LEU A 158 2.48 7.63 11.52
C LEU A 158 2.64 9.02 12.16
N PRO A 159 2.76 9.11 13.50
CA PRO A 159 2.91 10.38 14.20
C PRO A 159 4.32 10.94 14.04
N LEU A 160 4.43 12.25 14.17
CA LEU A 160 5.69 13.00 14.22
C LEU A 160 5.52 14.21 15.14
N GLU A 161 6.51 14.48 15.96
CA GLU A 161 6.62 15.72 16.72
C GLU A 161 7.80 16.54 16.21
N VAL A 162 7.56 17.83 15.95
CA VAL A 162 8.57 18.78 15.49
C VAL A 162 8.52 20.06 16.33
N GLU A 163 9.66 20.69 16.49
CA GLU A 163 9.72 22.02 17.10
C GLU A 163 9.33 23.09 16.08
N TYR A 164 8.58 24.12 16.50
CA TYR A 164 8.17 25.24 15.62
C TYR A 164 9.34 25.98 14.97
N GLN A 165 10.50 25.97 15.62
CA GLN A 165 11.70 26.66 15.14
C GLN A 165 12.60 25.77 14.29
N ASP A 166 12.23 24.50 14.10
CA ASP A 166 13.03 23.59 13.31
C ASP A 166 12.99 24.00 11.83
N LYS A 167 14.16 24.24 11.25
CA LYS A 167 14.34 24.64 9.84
C LYS A 167 14.58 23.44 8.92
N ASN A 168 14.52 22.24 9.44
CA ASN A 168 14.71 21.05 8.63
C ASN A 168 13.51 20.82 7.71
N THR A 169 13.75 20.19 6.58
CA THR A 169 12.71 19.73 5.69
C THR A 169 12.22 18.36 6.14
N TYR A 170 10.92 18.22 6.28
CA TYR A 170 10.28 16.97 6.60
C TYR A 170 9.40 16.53 5.44
N SER A 171 9.33 15.25 5.18
CA SER A 171 8.41 14.68 4.20
C SER A 171 7.85 13.35 4.67
N CYS A 172 6.60 13.10 4.31
CA CYS A 172 5.96 11.82 4.47
C CYS A 172 5.93 11.11 3.12
N VAL A 173 6.42 9.89 3.08
CA VAL A 173 6.54 9.09 1.85
C VAL A 173 5.78 7.80 2.02
N LEU A 174 4.86 7.54 1.10
CA LEU A 174 4.21 6.25 0.89
C LEU A 174 4.92 5.55 -0.27
N ASN A 175 5.39 4.34 -0.05
CA ASN A 175 6.19 3.59 -1.01
C ASN A 175 5.69 2.15 -1.19
N ASN A 176 5.73 1.66 -2.42
CA ASN A 176 5.66 0.25 -2.76
C ASN A 176 6.87 -0.12 -3.64
N PRO A 177 7.08 -1.41 -4.04
CA PRO A 177 8.25 -1.80 -4.83
C PRO A 177 8.41 -1.11 -6.19
N ILE A 178 7.37 -0.44 -6.70
CA ILE A 178 7.38 0.16 -8.05
C ILE A 178 7.31 1.68 -8.02
N SER A 179 6.64 2.27 -7.02
CA SER A 179 6.33 3.70 -7.00
C SER A 179 6.36 4.28 -5.59
N ASN A 180 6.46 5.60 -5.51
CA ASN A 180 6.32 6.34 -4.27
C ASN A 180 5.41 7.56 -4.47
N GLN A 181 4.82 8.02 -3.37
CA GLN A 181 4.09 9.27 -3.25
C GLN A 181 4.63 10.03 -2.05
N THR A 182 4.92 11.32 -2.23
CA THR A 182 5.56 12.15 -1.22
C THR A 182 4.73 13.38 -0.94
N THR A 183 4.55 13.70 0.33
CA THR A 183 3.99 14.97 0.79
C THR A 183 5.02 15.67 1.67
N HIS A 184 5.33 16.91 1.33
CA HIS A 184 6.25 17.73 2.09
C HIS A 184 5.50 18.46 3.20
N LEU A 185 6.11 18.51 4.37
CA LEU A 185 5.60 19.26 5.52
C LEU A 185 5.93 20.73 5.38
N ASP A 186 4.89 21.58 5.44
CA ASP A 186 5.05 23.00 5.71
C ASP A 186 4.67 23.28 7.17
N ILE A 187 5.67 23.46 8.01
CA ILE A 187 5.51 23.72 9.46
C ILE A 187 4.71 25.02 9.68
N ASN A 188 4.97 26.04 8.88
CA ASN A 188 4.32 27.34 9.05
C ASN A 188 2.81 27.28 8.76
N THR A 189 2.39 26.39 7.87
CA THR A 189 0.98 26.24 7.52
C THR A 189 0.23 25.31 8.49
N LEU A 190 0.88 24.23 8.93
CA LEU A 190 0.23 23.20 9.75
C LEU A 190 0.37 23.39 11.25
N CYS A 191 1.40 24.12 11.67
CA CYS A 191 1.70 24.34 13.08
C CYS A 191 1.49 25.81 13.41
N HIS A 192 0.51 26.11 14.27
CA HIS A 192 0.23 27.46 14.74
C HIS A 192 0.64 27.61 16.20
N THR A 193 1.35 28.69 16.54
CA THR A 193 1.59 29.07 17.93
C THR A 193 0.33 29.70 18.51
N CYS A 194 0.01 29.44 19.76
CA CYS A 194 -1.16 30.00 20.45
C CYS A 194 -1.16 31.55 20.52
N ALA A 195 0.00 32.18 20.36
CA ALA A 195 0.13 33.62 20.34
C ALA A 195 -0.55 34.30 19.13
N ALA A 196 -0.86 33.54 18.07
CA ALA A 196 -1.52 34.09 16.88
C ALA A 196 -3.06 34.22 17.02
N LEU A 197 -3.66 33.61 18.05
CA LEU A 197 -5.13 33.64 18.26
C LEU A 197 -5.59 34.79 19.16
N ASP A 198 -4.67 35.45 19.89
CA ASP A 198 -5.03 36.53 20.84
C ASP A 198 -5.25 37.92 20.20
N THR A 199 -5.03 38.08 18.90
CA THR A 199 -5.16 39.39 18.24
C THR A 199 -6.53 39.70 17.65
N GLN A 200 -7.54 38.82 17.83
CA GLN A 200 -8.89 39.13 17.30
C GLN A 200 -10.04 39.02 18.31
N SER A 201 -9.79 39.09 19.59
CA SER A 201 -10.89 39.10 20.56
C SER A 201 -10.66 40.12 21.68
N SER A 202 -10.80 41.38 21.35
CA SER A 202 -11.01 42.43 22.37
C SER A 202 -12.40 43.05 22.17
N SER A 203 -13.41 42.45 22.79
CA SER A 203 -14.50 43.23 23.45
C SER A 203 -15.46 42.28 24.18
N HIS A 204 -15.63 42.63 25.44
CA HIS A 204 -16.69 42.28 26.39
C HIS A 204 -16.49 41.13 27.37
N SER A 205 -16.32 41.58 28.59
CA SER A 205 -16.29 40.94 29.91
C SER A 205 -17.62 40.24 30.32
N PRO A 206 -17.74 39.87 31.61
CA PRO A 206 -17.36 38.55 32.16
C PRO A 206 -18.61 37.86 32.74
N VAL A 207 -18.61 36.57 32.80
CA VAL A 207 -19.31 35.88 33.92
C VAL A 207 -18.56 34.57 34.25
N SER A 208 -18.08 34.55 35.45
CA SER A 208 -17.59 33.44 36.20
C SER A 208 -18.56 32.28 36.23
N LEU A 209 -18.13 31.06 35.92
CA LEU A 209 -18.70 29.87 36.51
C LEU A 209 -17.65 28.77 36.66
N ILE A 210 -17.29 28.56 37.90
CA ILE A 210 -16.42 27.49 38.37
C ILE A 210 -17.18 26.16 38.23
N MET A 211 -16.60 25.21 37.50
CA MET A 211 -16.92 23.79 37.65
C MET A 211 -15.60 23.00 37.74
N LEU A 212 -15.33 22.61 38.97
CA LEU A 212 -14.38 21.57 39.32
C LEU A 212 -14.96 20.22 38.86
N ILE A 213 -14.34 19.59 37.89
CA ILE A 213 -14.56 18.15 37.63
C ILE A 213 -13.20 17.47 37.55
N SER A 214 -13.08 16.56 38.49
CA SER A 214 -11.97 15.74 38.94
C SER A 214 -11.17 14.98 37.91
N ALA A 215 -9.86 14.98 38.15
CA ALA A 215 -8.83 14.15 37.49
C ALA A 215 -9.00 12.66 37.85
N ALA A 216 -9.88 11.94 37.14
CA ALA A 216 -9.99 10.49 37.28
C ALA A 216 -10.07 9.71 35.95
N ALA A 217 -10.09 10.39 34.80
CA ALA A 217 -10.30 9.73 33.49
C ALA A 217 -9.01 9.35 32.73
N GLY A 218 -7.83 9.83 33.16
CA GLY A 218 -6.57 9.61 32.43
C GLY A 218 -6.00 8.19 32.54
N SER A 219 -6.31 7.49 33.65
CA SER A 219 -5.67 6.19 33.94
C SER A 219 -6.31 5.00 33.21
N LEU A 220 -7.58 5.12 32.81
CA LEU A 220 -8.34 4.03 32.15
C LEU A 220 -8.02 3.93 30.65
N MET A 221 -7.66 5.02 30.00
CA MET A 221 -7.36 5.01 28.56
C MET A 221 -6.02 4.33 28.24
N ILE A 222 -5.00 4.49 29.08
CA ILE A 222 -3.68 3.85 28.90
C ILE A 222 -3.80 2.33 29.09
N VAL A 223 -4.63 1.87 30.03
CA VAL A 223 -4.90 0.45 30.25
C VAL A 223 -5.68 -0.16 29.08
N ALA A 224 -6.63 0.59 28.50
CA ALA A 224 -7.38 0.13 27.32
C ALA A 224 -6.48 -0.03 26.08
N ILE A 225 -5.57 0.91 25.82
CA ILE A 225 -4.62 0.82 24.71
C ILE A 225 -3.66 -0.35 24.88
N VAL A 226 -3.13 -0.57 26.11
CA VAL A 226 -2.24 -1.71 26.40
C VAL A 226 -2.98 -3.04 26.31
N VAL A 227 -4.26 -3.09 26.69
CA VAL A 227 -5.09 -4.32 26.58
C VAL A 227 -5.44 -4.60 25.11
N ILE A 228 -5.74 -3.56 24.32
CA ILE A 228 -6.00 -3.70 22.87
C ILE A 228 -4.73 -4.17 22.16
N CYS A 229 -3.56 -3.60 22.45
CA CYS A 229 -2.28 -4.05 21.90
C CYS A 229 -1.92 -5.49 22.31
N LYS A 230 -2.22 -5.90 23.55
CA LYS A 230 -2.03 -7.30 24.00
C LYS A 230 -3.05 -8.27 23.40
N LYS A 231 -4.28 -7.83 23.16
CA LYS A 231 -5.32 -8.66 22.51
C LYS A 231 -5.02 -8.83 21.02
N HIS A 232 -4.56 -7.78 20.33
CA HIS A 232 -4.10 -7.88 18.95
C HIS A 232 -2.88 -8.81 18.78
N ARG A 233 -1.92 -8.77 19.73
CA ARG A 233 -0.75 -9.67 19.69
C ARG A 233 -1.11 -11.17 19.89
N LYS A 234 -2.30 -11.50 20.37
CA LYS A 234 -2.78 -12.88 20.55
C LYS A 234 -3.60 -13.41 19.37
N THR A 235 -4.10 -12.51 18.49
CA THR A 235 -4.90 -12.89 17.32
C THR A 235 -4.04 -13.04 16.05
N ASP A 236 -2.76 -12.61 16.10
CA ASP A 236 -1.83 -12.62 14.97
C ASP A 236 -1.12 -13.98 14.73
N ARG A 237 -1.87 -15.08 14.80
CA ARG A 237 -1.37 -16.36 14.25
C ARG A 237 -1.74 -16.58 12.79
N GLU A 238 -2.33 -15.61 12.12
CA GLU A 238 -2.62 -15.62 10.69
C GLU A 238 -1.97 -14.41 10.02
N GLY A 239 -0.70 -14.57 9.60
CA GLY A 239 -0.09 -13.91 8.44
C GLY A 239 -0.01 -12.39 8.33
N LYS A 240 -0.29 -11.58 9.37
CA LYS A 240 -0.20 -10.12 9.28
C LYS A 240 1.19 -9.62 9.66
N CYS A 241 1.89 -9.09 8.68
CA CYS A 241 3.22 -8.52 8.83
C CYS A 241 3.12 -7.01 9.08
N PHE A 242 3.31 -6.57 10.34
CA PHE A 242 3.49 -5.16 10.69
C PHE A 242 4.90 -4.98 11.24
N THR A 243 5.69 -4.12 10.61
CA THR A 243 7.03 -3.80 11.08
C THR A 243 7.09 -2.30 11.39
N TYR A 244 7.47 -1.94 12.61
CA TYR A 244 7.75 -0.56 13.02
C TYR A 244 9.26 -0.39 13.17
N SER A 245 9.83 0.67 12.58
CA SER A 245 11.22 1.09 12.79
C SER A 245 11.22 2.54 13.27
N PHE A 246 11.99 2.83 14.32
CA PHE A 246 12.21 4.14 14.91
C PHE A 246 13.69 4.49 14.85
#